data_2802952e724bfa460f8205acd751fb69
#
_entry.id   2802952e724bfa460f8205acd751fb69
#
_cell.length_a   1.000
_cell.length_b   1.000
_cell.length_c   1.000
_cell.angle_alpha   90.00
_cell.angle_beta   90.00
_cell.angle_gamma   90.00
#
_symmetry.space_group_name_H-M   'P 1'
#
loop_
_entity.id
_entity.type
_entity.pdbx_description
1 polymer ?
#
loop_
_entity_poly.entity_id
_entity_poly.type
_entity_poly.pdbx_seq_one_letter_code
_entity_poly.pdbx_strand_id
1 'polypeptide(L)'
;MYDVVIIGAGVSGSACARELSKYNLSICVVEKEEDVCCGTSKANSAIVHSGIDCKTGTLMAQMNIRGNEMMDELSKQLDFEFRRNGSLILCFSEDDMPRLKELYNQGIANGVPGLEILDSKKAHEMEPNLSDEVVAAIYCPTGGIVCPFGMNIAFAENAAANGVEFLFNTEVKEIQKEQAGYILITQNGEIHARCVVNAAGVYADVFHNMVSENKIHITPRRGEYELLDRAAGGIVDKTIFQLPGKYGKGVLVTPTVHGNILIGPTADDHDDKDGTNTTRAGLAHVTTSGTRSVPSLPMRQVITSFAGNRAHEDGHEFIIEELKDAPFFVDCAGIESPGLSSAPAIGERVAAIVERLFKPSKNADFIETRKGILNPKKLSEDEYKELIKEKPEYGNIICRCEMITEGEIMDAVNRPLGAKSLDGVKRRTRAGMGRCQAGFCSPITMEIIARERGISQLDITKSGGKSKIVVGMSKNRG
;
A
#
# COMPACT_ATOMS: atom_id res chain seq x y z
N MET A 1 -13.84 -13.22 -23.35
CA MET A 1 -14.66 -13.33 -22.12
C MET A 1 -13.78 -13.94 -21.05
N TYR A 2 -13.61 -13.27 -19.92
CA TYR A 2 -12.84 -13.77 -18.78
C TYR A 2 -13.73 -14.52 -17.79
N ASP A 3 -13.16 -15.45 -17.04
CA ASP A 3 -13.85 -16.05 -15.90
C ASP A 3 -14.02 -15.04 -14.78
N VAL A 4 -12.96 -14.26 -14.50
CA VAL A 4 -12.95 -13.23 -13.45
C VAL A 4 -12.33 -11.93 -13.96
N VAL A 5 -13.03 -10.81 -13.79
CA VAL A 5 -12.46 -9.46 -13.96
C VAL A 5 -12.40 -8.77 -12.60
N ILE A 6 -11.22 -8.28 -12.24
CA ILE A 6 -10.97 -7.54 -10.99
C ILE A 6 -10.87 -6.06 -11.34
N ILE A 7 -11.67 -5.20 -10.70
CA ILE A 7 -11.62 -3.75 -10.87
C ILE A 7 -10.68 -3.15 -9.82
N GLY A 8 -9.55 -2.60 -10.28
CA GLY A 8 -8.55 -1.94 -9.46
C GLY A 8 -7.32 -2.79 -9.17
N ALA A 9 -6.12 -2.21 -9.41
CA ALA A 9 -4.81 -2.81 -9.14
C ALA A 9 -4.13 -2.24 -7.87
N GLY A 10 -4.95 -1.84 -6.90
CA GLY A 10 -4.50 -1.57 -5.53
C GLY A 10 -4.11 -2.85 -4.81
N VAL A 11 -3.65 -2.74 -3.55
CA VAL A 11 -3.15 -3.89 -2.79
C VAL A 11 -4.19 -5.02 -2.65
N SER A 12 -5.47 -4.69 -2.45
CA SER A 12 -6.55 -5.68 -2.34
C SER A 12 -6.78 -6.40 -3.67
N GLY A 13 -6.91 -5.66 -4.78
CA GLY A 13 -7.10 -6.27 -6.11
C GLY A 13 -5.91 -7.11 -6.55
N SER A 14 -4.68 -6.65 -6.27
CA SER A 14 -3.46 -7.42 -6.57
C SER A 14 -3.34 -8.69 -5.71
N ALA A 15 -3.75 -8.64 -4.43
CA ALA A 15 -3.82 -9.82 -3.57
C ALA A 15 -4.87 -10.83 -4.06
N CYS A 16 -6.07 -10.33 -4.47
CA CYS A 16 -7.11 -11.18 -5.07
C CYS A 16 -6.61 -11.83 -6.36
N ALA A 17 -5.95 -11.07 -7.23
CA ALA A 17 -5.39 -11.59 -8.48
C ALA A 17 -4.38 -12.72 -8.24
N ARG A 18 -3.47 -12.55 -7.27
CA ARG A 18 -2.51 -13.57 -6.88
C ARG A 18 -3.20 -14.83 -6.34
N GLU A 19 -4.13 -14.69 -5.42
CA GLU A 19 -4.79 -15.84 -4.82
C GLU A 19 -5.66 -16.61 -5.84
N LEU A 20 -6.33 -15.88 -6.74
CA LEU A 20 -7.12 -16.48 -7.83
C LEU A 20 -6.25 -17.17 -8.88
N SER A 21 -5.03 -16.70 -9.13
CA SER A 21 -4.12 -17.33 -10.10
C SER A 21 -3.59 -18.72 -9.67
N LYS A 22 -3.87 -19.14 -8.43
CA LYS A 22 -3.67 -20.52 -7.94
C LYS A 22 -4.65 -21.52 -8.57
N TYR A 23 -5.59 -21.05 -9.38
CA TYR A 23 -6.62 -21.86 -10.04
C TYR A 23 -6.56 -21.68 -11.55
N ASN A 24 -7.06 -22.67 -12.29
CA ASN A 24 -7.20 -22.61 -13.74
C ASN A 24 -8.41 -21.76 -14.12
N LEU A 25 -8.24 -20.44 -14.07
CA LEU A 25 -9.22 -19.42 -14.43
C LEU A 25 -8.56 -18.40 -15.37
N SER A 26 -9.32 -17.88 -16.33
CA SER A 26 -8.93 -16.72 -17.10
C SER A 26 -9.23 -15.46 -16.30
N ILE A 27 -8.20 -14.73 -15.88
CA ILE A 27 -8.31 -13.58 -14.96
C ILE A 27 -7.75 -12.34 -15.62
N CYS A 28 -8.49 -11.22 -15.49
CA CYS A 28 -8.05 -9.91 -15.92
C CYS A 28 -8.21 -8.90 -14.78
N VAL A 29 -7.20 -8.05 -14.59
CA VAL A 29 -7.28 -6.88 -13.71
C VAL A 29 -7.37 -5.63 -14.59
N VAL A 30 -8.40 -4.81 -14.35
CA VAL A 30 -8.56 -3.52 -15.03
C VAL A 30 -8.22 -2.38 -14.09
N GLU A 31 -7.34 -1.46 -14.53
CA GLU A 31 -6.86 -0.33 -13.73
C GLU A 31 -6.96 0.97 -14.54
N LYS A 32 -7.57 2.00 -13.95
CA LYS A 32 -7.72 3.31 -14.61
C LYS A 32 -6.39 4.03 -14.82
N GLU A 33 -5.43 3.78 -13.96
CA GLU A 33 -4.11 4.40 -14.00
C GLU A 33 -3.14 3.60 -14.88
N GLU A 34 -1.94 4.15 -15.09
CA GLU A 34 -0.89 3.56 -15.94
C GLU A 34 -0.15 2.38 -15.30
N ASP A 35 -0.32 2.17 -13.99
CA ASP A 35 0.47 1.24 -13.20
C ASP A 35 -0.32 0.75 -11.98
N VAL A 36 0.17 -0.29 -11.33
CA VAL A 36 -0.33 -0.77 -10.04
C VAL A 36 0.02 0.21 -8.91
N CYS A 37 -0.66 0.09 -7.78
CA CYS A 37 -0.34 0.89 -6.58
C CYS A 37 -0.46 2.41 -6.82
N CYS A 38 -1.46 2.88 -7.55
CA CYS A 38 -1.65 4.30 -7.85
C CYS A 38 -2.65 5.01 -6.95
N GLY A 39 -3.54 4.28 -6.27
CA GLY A 39 -4.53 4.81 -5.33
C GLY A 39 -4.01 4.89 -3.88
N THR A 40 -4.87 4.61 -2.91
CA THR A 40 -4.59 4.62 -1.45
C THR A 40 -3.42 3.73 -1.05
N SER A 41 -3.16 2.65 -1.80
CA SER A 41 -2.06 1.72 -1.55
C SER A 41 -0.68 2.37 -1.58
N LYS A 42 -0.48 3.50 -2.29
CA LYS A 42 0.78 4.28 -2.28
C LYS A 42 0.85 5.35 -1.19
N ALA A 43 -0.25 5.65 -0.49
CA ALA A 43 -0.36 6.79 0.41
C ALA A 43 -1.06 6.38 1.73
N ASN A 44 -0.32 5.69 2.58
CA ASN A 44 -0.76 5.17 3.87
C ASN A 44 0.41 5.15 4.87
N SER A 45 0.16 4.63 6.08
CA SER A 45 1.14 4.58 7.17
C SER A 45 2.20 3.47 7.02
N ALA A 46 2.09 2.59 6.03
CA ALA A 46 3.01 1.47 5.80
C ALA A 46 3.11 0.47 6.99
N ILE A 47 2.04 0.34 7.76
CA ILE A 47 1.99 -0.45 8.99
C ILE A 47 1.28 -1.78 8.75
N VAL A 48 1.85 -2.84 9.32
CA VAL A 48 1.19 -4.13 9.55
C VAL A 48 0.66 -4.12 10.98
N HIS A 49 -0.65 -3.84 11.11
CA HIS A 49 -1.32 -3.74 12.41
C HIS A 49 -1.40 -5.09 13.11
N SER A 50 -1.28 -5.08 14.44
CA SER A 50 -1.38 -6.29 15.28
C SER A 50 -2.80 -6.86 15.39
N GLY A 51 -3.83 -6.06 15.13
CA GLY A 51 -5.24 -6.45 15.29
C GLY A 51 -5.88 -6.00 16.61
N ILE A 52 -5.15 -5.27 17.45
CA ILE A 52 -5.62 -4.87 18.79
C ILE A 52 -6.84 -3.94 18.77
N ASP A 53 -6.91 -3.06 17.78
CA ASP A 53 -7.88 -1.95 17.73
C ASP A 53 -9.12 -2.23 16.87
N CYS A 54 -9.19 -3.37 16.21
CA CYS A 54 -10.41 -3.80 15.52
C CYS A 54 -11.45 -4.32 16.52
N LYS A 55 -12.71 -3.97 16.31
CA LYS A 55 -13.82 -4.47 17.15
C LYS A 55 -13.89 -5.98 17.09
N THR A 56 -13.94 -6.62 18.25
CA THR A 56 -13.96 -8.09 18.34
C THR A 56 -15.16 -8.69 17.60
N GLY A 57 -14.92 -9.77 16.87
CA GLY A 57 -15.92 -10.52 16.12
C GLY A 57 -16.24 -9.97 14.73
N THR A 58 -15.69 -8.82 14.34
CA THR A 58 -15.88 -8.22 13.01
C THR A 58 -15.04 -8.94 11.95
N LEU A 59 -15.45 -8.79 10.69
CA LEU A 59 -14.67 -9.28 9.55
C LEU A 59 -13.32 -8.55 9.44
N MET A 60 -13.32 -7.25 9.73
CA MET A 60 -12.12 -6.42 9.80
C MET A 60 -11.07 -7.00 10.77
N ALA A 61 -11.50 -7.42 11.98
CA ALA A 61 -10.61 -8.05 12.97
C ALA A 61 -10.04 -9.38 12.44
N GLN A 62 -10.89 -10.23 11.88
CA GLN A 62 -10.49 -11.54 11.32
C GLN A 62 -9.46 -11.38 10.19
N MET A 63 -9.74 -10.49 9.23
CA MET A 63 -8.85 -10.25 8.10
C MET A 63 -7.52 -9.64 8.54
N ASN A 64 -7.54 -8.75 9.54
CA ASN A 64 -6.30 -8.15 10.04
C ASN A 64 -5.40 -9.16 10.76
N ILE A 65 -5.95 -9.98 11.66
CA ILE A 65 -5.18 -11.03 12.36
C ILE A 65 -4.58 -12.00 11.34
N ARG A 66 -5.42 -12.56 10.46
CA ARG A 66 -4.97 -13.50 9.44
C ARG A 66 -3.92 -12.90 8.52
N GLY A 67 -4.14 -11.68 8.02
CA GLY A 67 -3.18 -10.98 7.15
C GLY A 67 -1.86 -10.67 7.85
N ASN A 68 -1.89 -10.32 9.14
CA ASN A 68 -0.68 -10.12 9.94
C ASN A 68 0.15 -11.42 10.05
N GLU A 69 -0.50 -12.56 10.29
CA GLU A 69 0.17 -13.87 10.38
C GLU A 69 0.88 -14.27 9.09
N MET A 70 0.32 -13.89 7.93
CA MET A 70 0.86 -14.25 6.61
C MET A 70 2.11 -13.44 6.22
N MET A 71 2.38 -12.28 6.86
CA MET A 71 3.39 -11.33 6.38
C MET A 71 4.82 -11.87 6.35
N ASP A 72 5.24 -12.62 7.37
CA ASP A 72 6.63 -13.12 7.47
C ASP A 72 6.97 -14.09 6.33
N GLU A 73 6.02 -14.94 5.97
CA GLU A 73 6.20 -15.91 4.88
C GLU A 73 6.10 -15.21 3.52
N LEU A 74 5.05 -14.45 3.29
CA LEU A 74 4.83 -13.74 2.03
C LEU A 74 5.94 -12.77 1.68
N SER A 75 6.49 -12.07 2.67
CA SER A 75 7.60 -11.14 2.42
C SER A 75 8.86 -11.85 1.91
N LYS A 76 9.11 -13.10 2.36
CA LYS A 76 10.22 -13.93 1.90
C LYS A 76 9.93 -14.57 0.54
N GLN A 77 8.72 -15.13 0.36
CA GLN A 77 8.32 -15.76 -0.89
C GLN A 77 8.32 -14.78 -2.07
N LEU A 78 7.85 -13.56 -1.83
CA LEU A 78 7.66 -12.54 -2.86
C LEU A 78 8.73 -11.45 -2.87
N ASP A 79 9.73 -11.53 -1.99
CA ASP A 79 10.87 -10.63 -1.88
C ASP A 79 10.46 -9.16 -1.88
N PHE A 80 9.72 -8.76 -0.82
CA PHE A 80 9.41 -7.37 -0.51
C PHE A 80 9.81 -7.03 0.93
N GLU A 81 10.13 -5.74 1.16
CA GLU A 81 10.64 -5.30 2.45
C GLU A 81 9.53 -5.27 3.52
N PHE A 82 9.75 -6.04 4.58
CA PHE A 82 8.94 -6.12 5.78
C PHE A 82 9.82 -6.26 7.02
N ARG A 83 9.41 -5.67 8.14
CA ARG A 83 10.08 -5.82 9.44
C ARG A 83 9.06 -5.85 10.58
N ARG A 84 9.16 -6.85 11.45
CA ARG A 84 8.45 -6.85 12.73
C ARG A 84 9.22 -6.00 13.71
N ASN A 85 8.82 -4.74 13.86
CA ASN A 85 9.42 -3.82 14.81
C ASN A 85 8.61 -3.65 16.10
N GLY A 86 7.39 -4.19 16.16
CA GLY A 86 6.46 -3.99 17.24
C GLY A 86 5.86 -2.59 17.25
N SER A 87 4.88 -2.38 18.13
CA SER A 87 4.26 -1.08 18.32
C SER A 87 3.97 -0.80 19.78
N LEU A 88 3.96 0.50 20.15
CA LEU A 88 3.57 1.01 21.46
C LEU A 88 2.33 1.89 21.30
N ILE A 89 1.33 1.67 22.13
CA ILE A 89 0.14 2.53 22.22
C ILE A 89 0.24 3.31 23.51
N LEU A 90 0.53 4.61 23.42
CA LEU A 90 0.85 5.47 24.56
C LEU A 90 -0.39 5.94 25.30
N CYS A 91 -0.30 5.95 26.64
CA CYS A 91 -1.23 6.57 27.57
C CYS A 91 -0.55 7.77 28.22
N PHE A 92 -1.19 8.94 28.17
CA PHE A 92 -0.64 10.20 28.67
C PHE A 92 -1.27 10.67 29.98
N SER A 93 -2.22 9.94 30.54
CA SER A 93 -2.93 10.30 31.79
C SER A 93 -3.36 9.07 32.55
N GLU A 94 -3.26 9.10 33.86
CA GLU A 94 -3.84 8.07 34.74
C GLU A 94 -5.35 7.95 34.54
N ASP A 95 -6.04 9.03 34.18
CA ASP A 95 -7.47 9.01 33.88
C ASP A 95 -7.82 8.19 32.63
N ASP A 96 -6.89 8.01 31.70
CA ASP A 96 -7.05 7.19 30.49
C ASP A 96 -6.70 5.70 30.71
N MET A 97 -6.17 5.31 31.87
CA MET A 97 -5.81 3.91 32.16
C MET A 97 -6.98 2.91 32.01
N PRO A 98 -8.23 3.24 32.33
CA PRO A 98 -9.36 2.34 32.07
C PRO A 98 -9.50 2.04 30.56
N ARG A 99 -9.39 3.04 29.69
CA ARG A 99 -9.45 2.88 28.23
C ARG A 99 -8.27 2.07 27.69
N LEU A 100 -7.07 2.28 28.24
CA LEU A 100 -5.91 1.45 27.90
C LEU A 100 -6.18 -0.02 28.18
N LYS A 101 -6.75 -0.34 29.37
CA LYS A 101 -7.12 -1.71 29.77
C LYS A 101 -8.23 -2.30 28.91
N GLU A 102 -9.23 -1.51 28.53
CA GLU A 102 -10.28 -1.94 27.59
C GLU A 102 -9.69 -2.34 26.25
N LEU A 103 -8.81 -1.50 25.69
CA LEU A 103 -8.12 -1.80 24.42
C LEU A 103 -7.22 -3.05 24.54
N TYR A 104 -6.49 -3.19 25.64
CA TYR A 104 -5.71 -4.39 25.92
C TYR A 104 -6.58 -5.65 25.93
N ASN A 105 -7.71 -5.62 26.66
CA ASN A 105 -8.64 -6.76 26.74
C ASN A 105 -9.27 -7.07 25.38
N GLN A 106 -9.58 -6.06 24.58
CA GLN A 106 -10.03 -6.24 23.19
C GLN A 106 -8.98 -6.96 22.33
N GLY A 107 -7.71 -6.57 22.46
CA GLY A 107 -6.60 -7.25 21.77
C GLY A 107 -6.46 -8.72 22.17
N ILE A 108 -6.60 -9.03 23.47
CA ILE A 108 -6.62 -10.42 23.96
C ILE A 108 -7.81 -11.19 23.36
N ALA A 109 -9.01 -10.58 23.38
CA ALA A 109 -10.21 -11.19 22.79
C ALA A 109 -10.11 -11.40 21.27
N ASN A 110 -9.35 -10.57 20.58
CA ASN A 110 -9.02 -10.72 19.14
C ASN A 110 -7.94 -11.79 18.88
N GLY A 111 -7.28 -12.30 19.94
CA GLY A 111 -6.23 -13.32 19.80
C GLY A 111 -4.85 -12.75 19.48
N VAL A 112 -4.60 -11.45 19.70
CA VAL A 112 -3.27 -10.84 19.49
C VAL A 112 -2.27 -11.41 20.49
N PRO A 113 -1.20 -12.10 20.05
CA PRO A 113 -0.27 -12.74 20.99
C PRO A 113 0.73 -11.74 21.56
N GLY A 114 1.17 -11.99 22.80
CA GLY A 114 2.29 -11.31 23.43
C GLY A 114 2.03 -9.86 23.83
N LEU A 115 0.77 -9.43 23.95
CA LEU A 115 0.43 -8.10 24.44
C LEU A 115 0.89 -7.90 25.89
N GLU A 116 1.48 -6.76 26.20
CA GLU A 116 1.92 -6.39 27.54
C GLU A 116 1.53 -4.92 27.85
N ILE A 117 1.04 -4.66 29.05
CA ILE A 117 0.90 -3.29 29.57
C ILE A 117 2.21 -2.94 30.27
N LEU A 118 2.90 -1.92 29.76
CA LEU A 118 4.13 -1.39 30.30
C LEU A 118 3.86 -0.18 31.17
N ASP A 119 4.57 -0.06 32.29
CA ASP A 119 4.68 1.19 33.02
C ASP A 119 5.56 2.20 32.26
N SER A 120 5.57 3.46 32.71
CA SER A 120 6.36 4.54 32.10
C SER A 120 7.85 4.16 31.97
N LYS A 121 8.44 3.55 33.00
CA LYS A 121 9.85 3.18 33.02
C LYS A 121 10.18 2.17 31.91
N LYS A 122 9.43 1.07 31.81
CA LYS A 122 9.63 0.05 30.76
C LYS A 122 9.37 0.60 29.35
N ALA A 123 8.38 1.48 29.19
CA ALA A 123 8.12 2.14 27.92
C ALA A 123 9.32 2.97 27.46
N HIS A 124 9.94 3.74 28.36
CA HIS A 124 11.15 4.54 28.06
C HIS A 124 12.41 3.68 27.90
N GLU A 125 12.54 2.54 28.58
CA GLU A 125 13.61 1.58 28.33
C GLU A 125 13.53 1.01 26.90
N MET A 126 12.31 0.82 26.37
CA MET A 126 12.08 0.33 25.01
C MET A 126 12.22 1.42 23.96
N GLU A 127 11.78 2.64 24.23
CA GLU A 127 11.83 3.82 23.36
C GLU A 127 12.25 5.06 24.17
N PRO A 128 13.55 5.36 24.23
CA PRO A 128 14.07 6.43 25.10
C PRO A 128 13.63 7.85 24.75
N ASN A 129 13.17 8.07 23.51
CA ASN A 129 12.75 9.38 23.00
C ASN A 129 11.25 9.69 23.19
N LEU A 130 10.53 8.85 23.94
CA LEU A 130 9.14 9.14 24.29
C LEU A 130 9.03 10.40 25.16
N SER A 131 7.87 11.04 25.12
CA SER A 131 7.53 12.16 26.01
C SER A 131 7.50 11.72 27.47
N ASP A 132 8.01 12.57 28.37
CA ASP A 132 7.94 12.38 29.82
C ASP A 132 6.47 12.35 30.35
N GLU A 133 5.49 12.80 29.55
CA GLU A 133 4.07 12.70 29.86
C GLU A 133 3.52 11.27 29.81
N VAL A 134 4.26 10.31 29.25
CA VAL A 134 3.80 8.91 29.09
C VAL A 134 3.79 8.22 30.45
N VAL A 135 2.58 7.85 30.91
CA VAL A 135 2.36 7.13 32.18
C VAL A 135 2.37 5.62 32.00
N ALA A 136 1.91 5.12 30.85
CA ALA A 136 1.88 3.71 30.51
C ALA A 136 1.83 3.51 28.99
N ALA A 137 2.04 2.28 28.53
CA ALA A 137 1.84 1.91 27.12
C ALA A 137 1.37 0.45 27.00
N ILE A 138 0.69 0.11 25.89
CA ILE A 138 0.53 -1.28 25.46
C ILE A 138 1.62 -1.59 24.45
N TYR A 139 2.38 -2.62 24.69
CA TYR A 139 3.31 -3.20 23.71
C TYR A 139 2.63 -4.29 22.91
N CYS A 140 2.71 -4.19 21.57
CA CYS A 140 2.18 -5.15 20.63
C CYS A 140 3.35 -5.71 19.79
N PRO A 141 3.92 -6.88 20.13
CA PRO A 141 5.11 -7.41 19.46
C PRO A 141 4.86 -7.83 18.00
N THR A 142 3.63 -8.18 17.64
CA THR A 142 3.25 -8.60 16.29
C THR A 142 3.03 -7.43 15.32
N GLY A 143 3.09 -6.20 15.79
CA GLY A 143 3.11 -5.02 14.92
C GLY A 143 4.33 -5.02 14.00
N GLY A 144 4.20 -4.47 12.81
CA GLY A 144 5.28 -4.40 11.83
C GLY A 144 5.14 -3.23 10.88
N ILE A 145 6.19 -3.03 10.08
CA ILE A 145 6.24 -2.05 8.99
C ILE A 145 6.59 -2.75 7.68
N VAL A 146 6.03 -2.27 6.57
CA VAL A 146 6.17 -2.88 5.25
C VAL A 146 6.42 -1.80 4.19
N CYS A 147 7.09 -2.15 3.08
CA CYS A 147 7.04 -1.31 1.89
C CYS A 147 5.70 -1.51 1.17
N PRO A 148 4.75 -0.56 1.22
CA PRO A 148 3.43 -0.75 0.62
C PRO A 148 3.51 -0.86 -0.90
N PHE A 149 4.47 -0.18 -1.52
CA PHE A 149 4.74 -0.29 -2.95
C PHE A 149 5.26 -1.68 -3.30
N GLY A 150 6.32 -2.13 -2.59
CA GLY A 150 6.95 -3.43 -2.79
C GLY A 150 5.96 -4.58 -2.64
N MET A 151 5.11 -4.55 -1.61
CA MET A 151 4.09 -5.57 -1.36
C MET A 151 3.04 -5.61 -2.48
N ASN A 152 2.47 -4.45 -2.86
CA ASN A 152 1.45 -4.40 -3.92
C ASN A 152 2.03 -4.86 -5.27
N ILE A 153 3.22 -4.35 -5.65
CA ILE A 153 3.90 -4.73 -6.88
C ILE A 153 4.24 -6.23 -6.87
N ALA A 154 4.67 -6.76 -5.73
CA ALA A 154 4.99 -8.18 -5.60
C ALA A 154 3.78 -9.09 -5.85
N PHE A 155 2.62 -8.75 -5.30
CA PHE A 155 1.38 -9.50 -5.57
C PHE A 155 1.00 -9.42 -7.05
N ALA A 156 1.03 -8.24 -7.65
CA ALA A 156 0.67 -8.03 -9.05
C ALA A 156 1.64 -8.76 -10.01
N GLU A 157 2.96 -8.64 -9.80
CA GLU A 157 3.95 -9.31 -10.63
C GLU A 157 3.86 -10.85 -10.51
N ASN A 158 3.60 -11.36 -9.30
CA ASN A 158 3.41 -12.79 -9.12
C ASN A 158 2.12 -13.27 -9.80
N ALA A 159 1.02 -12.51 -9.72
CA ALA A 159 -0.21 -12.81 -10.46
C ALA A 159 0.03 -12.80 -11.99
N ALA A 160 0.74 -11.80 -12.51
CA ALA A 160 1.09 -11.71 -13.93
C ALA A 160 1.97 -12.89 -14.39
N ALA A 161 2.95 -13.31 -13.57
CA ALA A 161 3.77 -14.49 -13.85
C ALA A 161 2.95 -15.79 -13.90
N ASN A 162 1.79 -15.80 -13.26
CA ASN A 162 0.83 -16.92 -13.26
C ASN A 162 -0.32 -16.72 -14.25
N GLY A 163 -0.15 -15.85 -15.27
CA GLY A 163 -1.06 -15.72 -16.39
C GLY A 163 -2.21 -14.72 -16.21
N VAL A 164 -2.24 -13.94 -15.12
CA VAL A 164 -3.22 -12.85 -14.98
C VAL A 164 -2.88 -11.69 -15.90
N GLU A 165 -3.84 -11.26 -16.70
CA GLU A 165 -3.72 -10.12 -17.58
C GLU A 165 -3.99 -8.81 -16.83
N PHE A 166 -3.18 -7.76 -17.07
CA PHE A 166 -3.35 -6.42 -16.48
C PHE A 166 -3.59 -5.40 -17.60
N LEU A 167 -4.78 -4.80 -17.61
CA LEU A 167 -5.17 -3.75 -18.54
C LEU A 167 -5.10 -2.38 -17.83
N PHE A 168 -3.99 -1.70 -18.02
CA PHE A 168 -3.78 -0.34 -17.51
C PHE A 168 -4.39 0.71 -18.41
N ASN A 169 -4.59 1.94 -17.89
CA ASN A 169 -5.31 3.02 -18.56
C ASN A 169 -6.68 2.55 -19.07
N THR A 170 -7.35 1.70 -18.28
CA THR A 170 -8.62 1.07 -18.63
C THR A 170 -9.61 1.35 -17.51
N GLU A 171 -10.27 2.50 -17.60
CA GLU A 171 -11.27 2.93 -16.63
C GLU A 171 -12.63 2.33 -16.95
N VAL A 172 -13.21 1.59 -16.01
CA VAL A 172 -14.59 1.11 -16.09
C VAL A 172 -15.52 2.30 -15.84
N LYS A 173 -16.45 2.53 -16.77
CA LYS A 173 -17.42 3.62 -16.72
C LYS A 173 -18.81 3.13 -16.30
N GLU A 174 -19.17 1.92 -16.73
CA GLU A 174 -20.47 1.32 -16.51
C GLU A 174 -20.33 -0.20 -16.40
N ILE A 175 -21.20 -0.83 -15.64
CA ILE A 175 -21.32 -2.29 -15.57
C ILE A 175 -22.76 -2.68 -15.91
N GLN A 176 -22.92 -3.51 -16.91
CA GLN A 176 -24.21 -4.04 -17.34
C GLN A 176 -24.32 -5.52 -16.97
N LYS A 177 -25.47 -5.92 -16.41
CA LYS A 177 -25.77 -7.31 -16.14
C LYS A 177 -26.21 -8.01 -17.44
N GLU A 178 -25.66 -9.20 -17.64
CA GLU A 178 -26.08 -10.11 -18.72
C GLU A 178 -26.61 -11.44 -18.16
N GLN A 179 -27.17 -12.27 -19.03
CA GLN A 179 -27.73 -13.57 -18.65
C GLN A 179 -26.63 -14.51 -18.07
N ALA A 180 -25.36 -14.35 -18.51
CA ALA A 180 -24.23 -15.20 -18.15
C ALA A 180 -23.06 -14.44 -17.49
N GLY A 181 -23.30 -13.29 -16.87
CA GLY A 181 -22.26 -12.50 -16.22
C GLY A 181 -22.45 -11.00 -16.40
N TYR A 182 -21.38 -10.30 -16.76
CA TYR A 182 -21.30 -8.84 -16.80
C TYR A 182 -20.55 -8.34 -18.03
N ILE A 183 -20.97 -7.18 -18.54
CA ILE A 183 -20.20 -6.37 -19.47
C ILE A 183 -19.68 -5.14 -18.71
N LEU A 184 -18.36 -4.94 -18.71
CA LEU A 184 -17.72 -3.74 -18.21
C LEU A 184 -17.46 -2.82 -19.41
N ILE A 185 -18.12 -1.67 -19.44
CA ILE A 185 -17.93 -0.63 -20.46
C ILE A 185 -16.74 0.23 -20.05
N THR A 186 -15.72 0.29 -20.90
CA THR A 186 -14.51 1.09 -20.67
C THR A 186 -14.29 2.09 -21.81
N GLN A 187 -13.37 3.05 -21.63
CA GLN A 187 -12.98 3.93 -22.73
C GLN A 187 -12.27 3.20 -23.88
N ASN A 188 -11.81 1.95 -23.64
CA ASN A 188 -11.08 1.15 -24.63
C ASN A 188 -11.94 0.06 -25.29
N GLY A 189 -13.25 0.02 -24.96
CA GLY A 189 -14.19 -0.99 -25.44
C GLY A 189 -14.82 -1.81 -24.31
N GLU A 190 -15.50 -2.87 -24.68
CA GLU A 190 -16.25 -3.75 -23.78
C GLU A 190 -15.39 -4.92 -23.29
N ILE A 191 -15.54 -5.27 -22.02
CA ILE A 191 -14.88 -6.42 -21.40
C ILE A 191 -15.98 -7.33 -20.82
N HIS A 192 -16.06 -8.57 -21.30
CA HIS A 192 -17.02 -9.55 -20.83
C HIS A 192 -16.44 -10.41 -19.73
N ALA A 193 -17.15 -10.55 -18.61
CA ALA A 193 -16.75 -11.30 -17.43
C ALA A 193 -17.88 -12.22 -16.94
N ARG A 194 -17.54 -13.44 -16.55
CA ARG A 194 -18.49 -14.31 -15.83
C ARG A 194 -18.64 -13.88 -14.38
N CYS A 195 -17.57 -13.40 -13.76
CA CYS A 195 -17.55 -12.88 -12.40
C CYS A 195 -16.78 -11.56 -12.36
N VAL A 196 -17.25 -10.62 -11.54
CA VAL A 196 -16.57 -9.35 -11.26
C VAL A 196 -16.15 -9.31 -9.79
N VAL A 197 -14.90 -8.94 -9.52
CA VAL A 197 -14.40 -8.60 -8.18
C VAL A 197 -14.21 -7.09 -8.12
N ASN A 198 -14.98 -6.42 -7.28
CA ASN A 198 -14.94 -4.98 -7.10
C ASN A 198 -13.91 -4.59 -6.02
N ALA A 199 -12.67 -4.33 -6.41
CA ALA A 199 -11.59 -3.88 -5.55
C ALA A 199 -11.18 -2.42 -5.82
N ALA A 200 -12.15 -1.57 -6.16
CA ALA A 200 -11.95 -0.19 -6.64
C ALA A 200 -11.65 0.83 -5.52
N GLY A 201 -11.39 0.40 -4.29
CA GLY A 201 -11.01 1.28 -3.18
C GLY A 201 -12.09 2.32 -2.87
N VAL A 202 -11.75 3.60 -2.91
CA VAL A 202 -12.71 4.69 -2.61
C VAL A 202 -13.86 4.79 -3.63
N TYR A 203 -13.76 4.12 -4.76
CA TYR A 203 -14.79 4.06 -5.79
C TYR A 203 -15.62 2.77 -5.76
N ALA A 204 -15.42 1.89 -4.78
CA ALA A 204 -16.11 0.61 -4.76
C ALA A 204 -17.63 0.74 -4.62
N ASP A 205 -18.12 1.75 -3.92
CA ASP A 205 -19.55 2.08 -3.85
C ASP A 205 -20.17 2.44 -5.20
N VAL A 206 -19.40 3.08 -6.07
CA VAL A 206 -19.87 3.44 -7.42
C VAL A 206 -20.23 2.19 -8.22
N PHE A 207 -19.35 1.19 -8.23
CA PHE A 207 -19.57 -0.04 -8.97
C PHE A 207 -20.59 -0.97 -8.29
N HIS A 208 -20.55 -1.05 -6.96
CA HIS A 208 -21.59 -1.73 -6.20
C HIS A 208 -22.98 -1.18 -6.55
N ASN A 209 -23.12 0.14 -6.52
CA ASN A 209 -24.38 0.83 -6.73
C ASN A 209 -24.89 0.75 -8.19
N MET A 210 -24.05 0.36 -9.16
CA MET A 210 -24.49 0.08 -10.54
C MET A 210 -25.25 -1.25 -10.64
N VAL A 211 -24.92 -2.22 -9.79
CA VAL A 211 -25.42 -3.60 -9.94
C VAL A 211 -26.33 -4.06 -8.80
N SER A 212 -26.29 -3.45 -7.64
CA SER A 212 -27.11 -3.81 -6.47
C SER A 212 -28.22 -2.78 -6.22
N GLU A 213 -29.36 -3.23 -5.70
CA GLU A 213 -30.41 -2.37 -5.18
C GLU A 213 -30.12 -1.88 -3.78
N ASN A 214 -29.36 -2.68 -3.01
CA ASN A 214 -28.89 -2.32 -1.67
C ASN A 214 -27.68 -1.38 -1.80
N LYS A 215 -27.90 -0.09 -1.63
CA LYS A 215 -26.85 0.92 -1.84
C LYS A 215 -25.91 0.99 -0.65
N ILE A 216 -24.61 1.15 -0.92
CA ILE A 216 -23.59 1.49 0.05
C ILE A 216 -23.02 2.88 -0.25
N HIS A 217 -22.39 3.49 0.74
CA HIS A 217 -21.73 4.79 0.58
C HIS A 217 -20.34 4.75 1.17
N ILE A 218 -19.37 5.24 0.40
CA ILE A 218 -17.96 5.37 0.82
C ILE A 218 -17.57 6.83 0.85
N THR A 219 -17.30 7.33 2.05
CA THR A 219 -16.75 8.66 2.29
C THR A 219 -15.21 8.59 2.23
N PRO A 220 -14.55 9.37 1.37
CA PRO A 220 -13.10 9.48 1.41
C PRO A 220 -12.65 10.11 2.75
N ARG A 221 -11.91 9.35 3.55
CA ARG A 221 -11.31 9.86 4.80
C ARG A 221 -9.84 10.13 4.59
N ARG A 222 -9.49 11.40 4.41
CA ARG A 222 -8.14 11.82 4.11
C ARG A 222 -7.22 11.70 5.32
N GLY A 223 -6.07 11.06 5.10
CA GLY A 223 -4.95 11.05 6.02
C GLY A 223 -3.77 11.80 5.43
N GLU A 224 -3.34 12.88 6.09
CA GLU A 224 -2.18 13.67 5.71
C GLU A 224 -0.96 13.24 6.52
N TYR A 225 0.21 13.28 5.89
CA TYR A 225 1.46 12.77 6.45
C TYR A 225 2.63 13.72 6.18
N GLU A 226 3.61 13.70 7.08
CA GLU A 226 4.95 14.24 6.89
C GLU A 226 5.99 13.13 6.92
N LEU A 227 6.91 13.12 5.95
CA LEU A 227 8.01 12.18 5.87
C LEU A 227 9.33 12.91 6.14
N LEU A 228 10.08 12.43 7.14
CA LEU A 228 11.39 12.97 7.49
C LEU A 228 12.50 12.21 6.72
N ASP A 229 13.61 12.91 6.52
CA ASP A 229 14.84 12.36 5.93
C ASP A 229 15.36 11.15 6.73
N ARG A 230 16.11 10.28 6.09
CA ARG A 230 16.79 9.15 6.74
C ARG A 230 17.74 9.58 7.85
N ALA A 231 18.25 10.82 7.84
CA ALA A 231 19.06 11.36 8.93
C ALA A 231 18.28 11.44 10.26
N ALA A 232 16.95 11.45 10.22
CA ALA A 232 16.09 11.32 11.39
C ALA A 232 15.84 9.86 11.79
N GLY A 233 16.31 8.89 11.00
CA GLY A 233 16.14 7.46 11.27
C GLY A 233 16.80 7.07 12.60
N GLY A 234 16.17 6.14 13.32
CA GLY A 234 16.67 5.70 14.63
C GLY A 234 16.19 6.53 15.83
N ILE A 235 15.41 7.60 15.59
CA ILE A 235 14.74 8.33 16.69
C ILE A 235 13.75 7.44 17.41
N VAL A 236 13.01 6.61 16.66
CA VAL A 236 12.15 5.55 17.20
C VAL A 236 12.42 4.26 16.42
N ASP A 237 12.34 3.12 17.11
CA ASP A 237 12.41 1.78 16.50
C ASP A 237 11.03 1.15 16.37
N LYS A 238 10.17 1.35 17.36
CA LYS A 238 8.79 0.87 17.38
C LYS A 238 7.87 1.84 16.65
N THR A 239 6.71 1.35 16.21
CA THR A 239 5.62 2.23 15.76
C THR A 239 4.91 2.79 16.99
N ILE A 240 4.89 4.11 17.12
CA ILE A 240 4.31 4.81 18.27
C ILE A 240 2.91 5.28 17.91
N PHE A 241 1.91 4.77 18.61
CA PHE A 241 0.52 5.18 18.54
C PHE A 241 0.13 5.98 19.78
N GLN A 242 -0.90 6.78 19.68
CA GLN A 242 -1.63 7.32 20.80
C GLN A 242 -2.89 6.47 21.06
N LEU A 243 -3.42 6.47 22.26
CA LEU A 243 -4.73 5.85 22.52
C LEU A 243 -5.78 6.39 21.55
N PRO A 244 -6.61 5.52 20.93
CA PRO A 244 -7.65 5.96 20.02
C PRO A 244 -8.58 6.98 20.66
N GLY A 245 -8.81 8.09 19.98
CA GLY A 245 -9.72 9.14 20.40
C GLY A 245 -11.02 9.14 19.59
N LYS A 246 -11.81 10.20 19.74
CA LYS A 246 -13.07 10.39 18.99
C LYS A 246 -12.90 10.26 17.46
N TYR A 247 -11.72 10.58 16.94
CA TYR A 247 -11.39 10.57 15.52
C TYR A 247 -10.49 9.39 15.09
N GLY A 248 -10.46 8.30 15.85
CA GLY A 248 -9.69 7.09 15.56
C GLY A 248 -8.33 7.02 16.26
N LYS A 249 -7.37 6.35 15.63
CA LYS A 249 -6.08 5.94 16.22
C LYS A 249 -5.11 7.08 16.55
N GLY A 250 -5.45 8.32 16.25
CA GLY A 250 -4.58 9.50 16.42
C GLY A 250 -3.42 9.53 15.43
N VAL A 251 -2.56 10.55 15.59
CA VAL A 251 -1.32 10.70 14.82
C VAL A 251 -0.27 9.75 15.41
N LEU A 252 0.40 9.03 14.55
CA LEU A 252 1.46 8.11 14.90
C LEU A 252 2.83 8.62 14.44
N VAL A 253 3.89 8.12 15.08
CA VAL A 253 5.28 8.28 14.68
C VAL A 253 5.83 6.89 14.40
N THR A 254 6.26 6.62 13.17
CA THR A 254 6.71 5.28 12.80
C THR A 254 7.97 5.32 11.93
N PRO A 255 8.93 4.43 12.17
CA PRO A 255 9.99 4.22 11.20
C PRO A 255 9.41 3.59 9.93
N THR A 256 10.08 3.77 8.80
CA THR A 256 9.80 3.01 7.58
C THR A 256 10.85 1.91 7.41
N VAL A 257 10.55 0.87 6.63
CA VAL A 257 11.52 -0.20 6.31
C VAL A 257 12.78 0.33 5.61
N HIS A 258 12.73 1.56 5.11
CA HIS A 258 13.83 2.23 4.42
C HIS A 258 14.59 3.25 5.27
N GLY A 259 14.27 3.38 6.55
CA GLY A 259 14.99 4.22 7.51
C GLY A 259 14.53 5.68 7.58
N ASN A 260 13.44 6.06 6.95
CA ASN A 260 12.78 7.34 7.16
C ASN A 260 11.88 7.30 8.41
N ILE A 261 11.47 8.46 8.92
CA ILE A 261 10.39 8.57 9.91
C ILE A 261 9.15 9.15 9.23
N LEU A 262 8.01 8.53 9.45
CA LEU A 262 6.70 8.97 8.97
C LEU A 262 5.86 9.43 10.16
N ILE A 263 5.23 10.60 10.02
CA ILE A 263 4.34 11.19 11.02
C ILE A 263 2.97 11.39 10.37
N GLY A 264 1.93 11.03 11.05
CA GLY A 264 0.55 11.06 10.57
C GLY A 264 -0.19 9.78 10.91
N PRO A 265 -1.43 9.60 10.43
CA PRO A 265 -2.20 10.50 9.57
C PRO A 265 -3.10 11.46 10.33
N THR A 266 -3.71 12.40 9.60
CA THR A 266 -5.00 13.00 9.98
C THR A 266 -6.16 12.05 9.67
N ALA A 267 -7.40 12.45 9.98
CA ALA A 267 -8.61 11.69 9.68
C ALA A 267 -9.77 12.65 9.37
N ASP A 268 -9.73 13.24 8.16
CA ASP A 268 -10.68 14.26 7.74
C ASP A 268 -11.58 13.72 6.64
N ASP A 269 -12.89 13.66 6.90
CA ASP A 269 -13.88 13.26 5.91
C ASP A 269 -14.14 14.40 4.91
N HIS A 270 -14.31 14.05 3.63
CA HIS A 270 -14.63 14.99 2.57
C HIS A 270 -15.30 14.28 1.38
N ASP A 271 -15.83 15.05 0.42
CA ASP A 271 -16.63 14.48 -0.68
C ASP A 271 -15.81 14.16 -1.95
N ASP A 272 -14.60 14.71 -2.08
CA ASP A 272 -13.77 14.53 -3.28
C ASP A 272 -12.93 13.25 -3.21
N LYS A 273 -13.36 12.20 -3.91
CA LYS A 273 -12.66 10.91 -3.97
C LYS A 273 -11.23 11.01 -4.55
N ASP A 274 -10.94 12.04 -5.33
CA ASP A 274 -9.61 12.32 -5.89
C ASP A 274 -8.80 13.34 -5.06
N GLY A 275 -9.41 13.96 -4.04
CA GLY A 275 -8.82 14.99 -3.20
C GLY A 275 -7.69 14.47 -2.30
N THR A 276 -6.46 14.41 -2.81
CA THR A 276 -5.25 13.96 -2.10
C THR A 276 -4.26 15.08 -1.80
N ASN A 277 -4.73 16.33 -1.75
CA ASN A 277 -3.92 17.46 -1.33
C ASN A 277 -3.70 17.47 0.19
N THR A 278 -2.55 17.97 0.62
CA THR A 278 -2.31 18.30 2.04
C THR A 278 -2.81 19.71 2.34
N THR A 279 -3.12 19.96 3.63
CA THR A 279 -3.59 21.24 4.12
C THR A 279 -2.69 21.78 5.22
N ARG A 280 -2.64 23.12 5.36
CA ARG A 280 -1.89 23.77 6.44
C ARG A 280 -2.37 23.31 7.83
N ALA A 281 -3.66 23.17 8.00
CA ALA A 281 -4.25 22.76 9.27
C ALA A 281 -3.92 21.28 9.60
N GLY A 282 -4.05 20.40 8.61
CA GLY A 282 -3.74 18.97 8.76
C GLY A 282 -2.26 18.74 9.09
N LEU A 283 -1.34 19.37 8.35
CA LEU A 283 0.09 19.25 8.63
C LEU A 283 0.47 19.85 10.00
N ALA A 284 -0.13 20.98 10.39
CA ALA A 284 0.09 21.53 11.73
C ALA A 284 -0.40 20.57 12.84
N HIS A 285 -1.54 19.90 12.63
CA HIS A 285 -2.05 18.87 13.55
C HIS A 285 -1.09 17.67 13.62
N VAL A 286 -0.61 17.19 12.48
CA VAL A 286 0.37 16.08 12.40
C VAL A 286 1.63 16.42 13.18
N THR A 287 2.21 17.60 12.95
CA THR A 287 3.41 18.08 13.66
C THR A 287 3.18 18.14 15.17
N THR A 288 2.09 18.81 15.61
CA THR A 288 1.81 19.01 17.05
C THR A 288 1.58 17.67 17.76
N SER A 289 0.81 16.77 17.15
CA SER A 289 0.49 15.48 17.77
C SER A 289 1.68 14.53 17.76
N GLY A 290 2.48 14.54 16.70
CA GLY A 290 3.71 13.72 16.62
C GLY A 290 4.74 14.14 17.66
N THR A 291 4.98 15.46 17.80
CA THR A 291 5.93 16.01 18.79
C THR A 291 5.45 15.84 20.23
N ARG A 292 4.14 15.69 20.47
CA ARG A 292 3.64 15.29 21.79
C ARG A 292 4.10 13.89 22.18
N SER A 293 4.09 12.94 21.23
CA SER A 293 4.55 11.57 21.49
C SER A 293 6.07 11.46 21.60
N VAL A 294 6.78 12.17 20.70
CA VAL A 294 8.24 12.17 20.59
C VAL A 294 8.74 13.61 20.44
N PRO A 295 9.05 14.30 21.57
CA PRO A 295 9.40 15.74 21.54
C PRO A 295 10.66 16.07 20.75
N SER A 296 11.58 15.11 20.62
CA SER A 296 12.86 15.27 19.92
C SER A 296 12.78 15.16 18.39
N LEU A 297 11.58 15.03 17.79
CA LEU A 297 11.42 14.93 16.33
C LEU A 297 12.03 16.15 15.62
N PRO A 298 12.97 15.96 14.66
CA PRO A 298 13.63 17.05 13.94
C PRO A 298 12.76 17.54 12.77
N MET A 299 11.68 18.25 13.02
CA MET A 299 10.70 18.68 12.02
C MET A 299 11.30 19.50 10.87
N ARG A 300 12.51 20.07 11.05
CA ARG A 300 13.25 20.73 9.94
C ARG A 300 13.78 19.73 8.89
N GLN A 301 13.73 18.45 9.17
CA GLN A 301 14.16 17.39 8.25
C GLN A 301 12.98 16.76 7.47
N VAL A 302 11.80 17.37 7.49
CA VAL A 302 10.70 16.97 6.59
C VAL A 302 11.16 17.19 5.15
N ILE A 303 11.10 16.12 4.35
CA ILE A 303 11.50 16.12 2.94
C ILE A 303 10.31 16.16 1.99
N THR A 304 9.15 15.69 2.44
CA THR A 304 7.90 15.72 1.67
C THR A 304 6.69 15.53 2.58
N SER A 305 5.54 15.99 2.12
CA SER A 305 4.23 15.66 2.67
C SER A 305 3.35 15.03 1.59
N PHE A 306 2.40 14.22 2.00
CA PHE A 306 1.45 13.59 1.10
C PHE A 306 0.15 13.26 1.82
N ALA A 307 -0.90 12.95 1.07
CA ALA A 307 -2.17 12.48 1.62
C ALA A 307 -2.72 11.29 0.84
N GLY A 308 -3.55 10.50 1.49
CA GLY A 308 -4.28 9.39 0.90
C GLY A 308 -5.68 9.25 1.48
N ASN A 309 -6.62 8.82 0.65
CA ASN A 309 -8.02 8.65 1.02
C ASN A 309 -8.32 7.21 1.42
N ARG A 310 -8.72 6.99 2.68
CA ARG A 310 -9.27 5.70 3.13
C ARG A 310 -10.69 5.56 2.61
N ALA A 311 -11.06 4.36 2.22
CA ALA A 311 -12.40 4.01 1.76
C ALA A 311 -13.32 3.74 2.96
N HIS A 312 -13.72 4.81 3.69
CA HIS A 312 -14.56 4.69 4.87
C HIS A 312 -16.01 4.44 4.46
N GLU A 313 -16.52 3.26 4.77
CA GLU A 313 -17.91 2.87 4.54
C GLU A 313 -18.73 3.19 5.80
N ASP A 314 -20.01 3.60 5.62
CA ASP A 314 -20.87 4.09 6.70
C ASP A 314 -21.06 3.08 7.85
N GLY A 315 -21.06 1.77 7.56
CA GLY A 315 -21.13 0.71 8.57
C GLY A 315 -19.82 0.47 9.31
N HIS A 316 -18.72 1.09 8.88
CA HIS A 316 -17.37 0.91 9.44
C HIS A 316 -16.95 -0.56 9.50
N GLU A 317 -17.22 -1.31 8.43
CA GLU A 317 -16.84 -2.72 8.30
C GLU A 317 -16.35 -3.03 6.87
N PHE A 318 -15.56 -4.07 6.71
CA PHE A 318 -15.19 -4.59 5.41
C PHE A 318 -16.37 -5.34 4.78
N ILE A 319 -16.65 -5.07 3.52
CA ILE A 319 -17.65 -5.79 2.72
C ILE A 319 -16.89 -6.70 1.76
N ILE A 320 -16.80 -8.00 2.09
CA ILE A 320 -16.09 -9.00 1.28
C ILE A 320 -17.03 -10.19 1.08
N GLU A 321 -17.92 -10.07 0.12
CA GLU A 321 -18.97 -11.07 -0.12
C GLU A 321 -19.51 -11.01 -1.55
N GLU A 322 -20.12 -12.10 -1.99
CA GLU A 322 -20.94 -12.12 -3.21
C GLU A 322 -22.27 -11.43 -2.95
N LEU A 323 -22.70 -10.55 -3.84
CA LEU A 323 -23.98 -9.83 -3.72
C LEU A 323 -25.17 -10.76 -3.97
N LYS A 324 -26.16 -10.71 -3.10
CA LYS A 324 -27.37 -11.54 -3.19
C LYS A 324 -28.25 -11.23 -4.41
N ASP A 325 -28.32 -9.95 -4.79
CA ASP A 325 -29.12 -9.42 -5.89
C ASP A 325 -28.31 -9.20 -7.18
N ALA A 326 -27.00 -9.51 -7.12
CA ALA A 326 -26.10 -9.51 -8.27
C ALA A 326 -25.16 -10.74 -8.20
N PRO A 327 -25.65 -11.95 -8.50
CA PRO A 327 -24.85 -13.17 -8.46
C PRO A 327 -23.57 -13.04 -9.31
N PHE A 328 -22.47 -13.63 -8.84
CA PHE A 328 -21.13 -13.52 -9.42
C PHE A 328 -20.52 -12.11 -9.39
N PHE A 329 -21.11 -11.17 -8.67
CA PHE A 329 -20.45 -9.92 -8.32
C PHE A 329 -19.98 -9.99 -6.89
N VAL A 330 -18.65 -9.92 -6.70
CA VAL A 330 -17.98 -10.04 -5.39
C VAL A 330 -17.43 -8.69 -4.99
N ASP A 331 -17.95 -8.14 -3.92
CA ASP A 331 -17.38 -6.91 -3.36
C ASP A 331 -16.09 -7.19 -2.58
N CYS A 332 -15.18 -6.22 -2.67
CA CYS A 332 -14.07 -5.99 -1.80
C CYS A 332 -14.06 -4.48 -1.50
N ALA A 333 -15.12 -4.02 -0.79
CA ALA A 333 -15.46 -2.63 -0.56
C ALA A 333 -15.29 -2.24 0.92
N GLY A 334 -15.25 -0.94 1.22
CA GLY A 334 -15.05 -0.43 2.58
C GLY A 334 -13.66 -0.77 3.15
N ILE A 335 -12.67 -1.08 2.31
CA ILE A 335 -11.34 -1.49 2.75
C ILE A 335 -10.53 -0.26 3.16
N GLU A 336 -10.78 0.20 4.37
CA GLU A 336 -10.00 1.25 5.04
C GLU A 336 -8.88 0.65 5.92
N SER A 337 -8.38 1.38 6.94
CA SER A 337 -7.42 0.81 7.91
C SER A 337 -8.13 -0.23 8.80
N PRO A 338 -7.57 -1.46 8.92
CA PRO A 338 -6.22 -1.92 8.58
C PRO A 338 -6.07 -2.66 7.23
N GLY A 339 -6.65 -2.19 6.16
CA GLY A 339 -6.71 -2.86 4.85
C GLY A 339 -5.37 -3.32 4.29
N LEU A 340 -4.27 -2.54 4.48
CA LEU A 340 -2.94 -2.95 4.02
C LEU A 340 -2.49 -4.26 4.70
N SER A 341 -2.64 -4.36 6.02
CA SER A 341 -2.33 -5.58 6.79
C SER A 341 -3.22 -6.74 6.40
N SER A 342 -4.49 -6.44 6.09
CA SER A 342 -5.52 -7.43 5.79
C SER A 342 -5.47 -7.95 4.36
N ALA A 343 -4.77 -7.26 3.45
CA ALA A 343 -4.83 -7.54 2.01
C ALA A 343 -4.55 -9.01 1.62
N PRO A 344 -3.57 -9.71 2.21
CA PRO A 344 -3.37 -11.14 1.91
C PRO A 344 -4.58 -12.00 2.27
N ALA A 345 -5.16 -11.79 3.45
CA ALA A 345 -6.33 -12.54 3.91
C ALA A 345 -7.61 -12.18 3.12
N ILE A 346 -7.72 -10.92 2.67
CA ILE A 346 -8.78 -10.51 1.75
C ILE A 346 -8.68 -11.29 0.44
N GLY A 347 -7.47 -11.43 -0.10
CA GLY A 347 -7.22 -12.24 -1.30
C GLY A 347 -7.64 -13.71 -1.10
N GLU A 348 -7.25 -14.35 0.02
CA GLU A 348 -7.69 -15.71 0.37
C GLU A 348 -9.22 -15.82 0.44
N ARG A 349 -9.89 -14.85 1.07
CA ARG A 349 -11.35 -14.85 1.21
C ARG A 349 -12.07 -14.71 -0.12
N VAL A 350 -11.64 -13.78 -0.98
CA VAL A 350 -12.20 -13.60 -2.32
C VAL A 350 -11.98 -14.86 -3.16
N ALA A 351 -10.78 -15.44 -3.10
CA ALA A 351 -10.49 -16.69 -3.81
C ALA A 351 -11.40 -17.84 -3.35
N ALA A 352 -11.67 -17.95 -2.05
CA ALA A 352 -12.59 -18.97 -1.52
C ALA A 352 -14.05 -18.75 -1.98
N ILE A 353 -14.49 -17.49 -2.12
CA ILE A 353 -15.82 -17.18 -2.69
C ILE A 353 -15.87 -17.64 -4.14
N VAL A 354 -14.89 -17.26 -4.97
CA VAL A 354 -14.82 -17.63 -6.38
C VAL A 354 -14.67 -19.15 -6.58
N GLU A 355 -13.87 -19.82 -5.74
CA GLU A 355 -13.74 -21.29 -5.74
C GLU A 355 -15.10 -21.96 -5.51
N ARG A 356 -15.90 -21.47 -4.59
CA ARG A 356 -17.26 -21.99 -4.33
C ARG A 356 -18.17 -21.81 -5.56
N LEU A 357 -18.06 -20.69 -6.27
CA LEU A 357 -18.89 -20.35 -7.42
C LEU A 357 -18.54 -21.17 -8.67
N PHE A 358 -17.26 -21.34 -8.97
CA PHE A 358 -16.79 -21.92 -10.22
C PHE A 358 -16.33 -23.37 -10.08
N LYS A 359 -15.91 -23.78 -8.87
CA LYS A 359 -15.26 -25.08 -8.60
C LYS A 359 -14.10 -25.37 -9.56
N PRO A 360 -13.18 -24.41 -9.77
CA PRO A 360 -12.10 -24.56 -10.72
C PRO A 360 -11.07 -25.58 -10.20
N SER A 361 -10.34 -26.23 -11.11
CA SER A 361 -9.17 -27.01 -10.73
C SER A 361 -8.02 -26.11 -10.27
N LYS A 362 -7.14 -26.63 -9.42
CA LYS A 362 -5.92 -25.93 -9.03
C LYS A 362 -4.97 -25.83 -10.22
N ASN A 363 -4.24 -24.71 -10.30
CA ASN A 363 -3.16 -24.52 -11.25
C ASN A 363 -1.92 -25.31 -10.78
N ALA A 364 -1.61 -26.39 -11.47
CA ALA A 364 -0.48 -27.26 -11.13
C ALA A 364 0.88 -26.57 -11.39
N ASP A 365 0.92 -25.59 -12.27
CA ASP A 365 2.11 -24.84 -12.67
C ASP A 365 2.25 -23.50 -11.92
N PHE A 366 1.50 -23.31 -10.82
CA PHE A 366 1.53 -22.08 -10.05
C PHE A 366 2.93 -21.77 -9.52
N ILE A 367 3.46 -20.61 -9.93
CA ILE A 367 4.74 -20.07 -9.48
C ILE A 367 4.51 -19.33 -8.16
N GLU A 368 4.91 -19.93 -7.04
CA GLU A 368 4.66 -19.41 -5.70
C GLU A 368 5.55 -18.21 -5.35
N THR A 369 6.77 -18.17 -5.88
CA THR A 369 7.80 -17.22 -5.50
C THR A 369 8.00 -16.13 -6.56
N ARG A 370 8.51 -14.99 -6.12
CA ARG A 370 8.95 -13.88 -6.97
C ARG A 370 10.31 -13.38 -6.49
N LYS A 371 11.18 -12.98 -7.42
CA LYS A 371 12.39 -12.23 -7.09
C LYS A 371 12.14 -10.72 -7.26
N GLY A 372 12.47 -9.95 -6.25
CA GLY A 372 12.51 -8.48 -6.29
C GLY A 372 13.60 -7.95 -7.22
N ILE A 373 13.67 -6.63 -7.35
CA ILE A 373 14.80 -5.96 -8.01
C ILE A 373 16.05 -6.21 -7.16
N LEU A 374 17.13 -6.62 -7.82
CA LEU A 374 18.41 -6.84 -7.14
C LEU A 374 18.85 -5.53 -6.48
N ASN A 375 19.07 -5.59 -5.16
CA ASN A 375 19.54 -4.46 -4.38
C ASN A 375 21.05 -4.60 -4.07
N PRO A 376 21.93 -3.84 -4.75
CA PRO A 376 23.38 -3.97 -4.55
C PRO A 376 23.87 -3.73 -3.12
N LYS A 377 23.09 -2.99 -2.32
CA LYS A 377 23.46 -2.70 -0.90
C LYS A 377 23.38 -3.93 0.01
N LYS A 378 22.71 -5.00 -0.46
CA LYS A 378 22.63 -6.28 0.27
C LYS A 378 23.76 -7.24 -0.08
N LEU A 379 24.59 -6.89 -1.08
CA LEU A 379 25.73 -7.70 -1.53
C LEU A 379 26.99 -7.39 -0.72
N SER A 380 27.86 -8.38 -0.57
CA SER A 380 29.23 -8.16 -0.15
C SER A 380 30.02 -7.37 -1.21
N GLU A 381 31.15 -6.81 -0.82
CA GLU A 381 31.98 -6.03 -1.75
C GLU A 381 32.45 -6.87 -2.95
N ASP A 382 32.77 -8.14 -2.74
CA ASP A 382 33.21 -9.01 -3.83
C ASP A 382 32.06 -9.43 -4.75
N GLU A 383 30.89 -9.77 -4.21
CA GLU A 383 29.68 -10.02 -5.02
C GLU A 383 29.30 -8.78 -5.85
N TYR A 384 29.42 -7.58 -5.29
CA TYR A 384 29.13 -6.35 -6.01
C TYR A 384 30.14 -6.08 -7.12
N LYS A 385 31.44 -6.36 -6.90
CA LYS A 385 32.46 -6.27 -7.96
C LYS A 385 32.19 -7.24 -9.10
N GLU A 386 31.81 -8.48 -8.81
CA GLU A 386 31.45 -9.44 -9.85
C GLU A 386 30.19 -9.02 -10.60
N LEU A 387 29.16 -8.52 -9.89
CA LEU A 387 27.97 -7.97 -10.52
C LEU A 387 28.28 -6.85 -11.52
N ILE A 388 29.18 -5.91 -11.17
CA ILE A 388 29.58 -4.81 -12.08
C ILE A 388 30.34 -5.33 -13.30
N LYS A 389 31.14 -6.39 -13.16
CA LYS A 389 31.82 -7.00 -14.30
C LYS A 389 30.82 -7.62 -15.28
N GLU A 390 29.81 -8.30 -14.78
CA GLU A 390 28.75 -8.94 -15.55
C GLU A 390 27.76 -7.93 -16.14
N LYS A 391 27.36 -6.94 -15.31
CA LYS A 391 26.36 -5.91 -15.60
C LYS A 391 26.88 -4.52 -15.22
N PRO A 392 27.62 -3.86 -16.10
CA PRO A 392 28.30 -2.57 -15.82
C PRO A 392 27.35 -1.46 -15.34
N GLU A 393 26.08 -1.50 -15.74
CA GLU A 393 25.05 -0.54 -15.35
C GLU A 393 24.78 -0.49 -13.84
N TYR A 394 25.10 -1.57 -13.11
CA TYR A 394 25.04 -1.56 -11.65
C TYR A 394 26.15 -0.76 -10.99
N GLY A 395 27.22 -0.43 -11.72
CA GLY A 395 28.28 0.46 -11.25
C GLY A 395 27.96 1.94 -11.38
N ASN A 396 26.90 2.31 -12.11
CA ASN A 396 26.53 3.69 -12.36
C ASN A 396 25.41 4.17 -11.42
N ILE A 397 25.75 5.03 -10.43
CA ILE A 397 24.81 5.55 -9.45
C ILE A 397 24.06 6.75 -10.02
N ILE A 398 22.76 6.61 -10.25
CA ILE A 398 21.86 7.63 -10.79
C ILE A 398 21.25 8.49 -9.68
N CYS A 399 20.64 7.86 -8.68
CA CYS A 399 20.07 8.57 -7.53
C CYS A 399 21.03 8.53 -6.34
N ARG A 400 21.76 9.62 -6.10
CA ARG A 400 22.74 9.71 -5.02
C ARG A 400 22.11 9.74 -3.63
N CYS A 401 20.93 10.34 -3.46
CA CYS A 401 20.25 10.41 -2.16
C CYS A 401 19.82 9.01 -1.67
N GLU A 402 19.36 8.16 -2.58
CA GLU A 402 18.90 6.81 -2.30
C GLU A 402 19.91 5.74 -2.74
N MET A 403 21.05 6.13 -3.34
CA MET A 403 22.08 5.23 -3.86
C MET A 403 21.50 4.16 -4.78
N ILE A 404 20.73 4.60 -5.79
CA ILE A 404 20.11 3.71 -6.79
C ILE A 404 20.92 3.76 -8.07
N THR A 405 21.23 2.59 -8.60
CA THR A 405 22.01 2.38 -9.80
C THR A 405 21.17 2.43 -11.07
N GLU A 406 21.81 2.57 -12.21
CA GLU A 406 21.20 2.45 -13.53
C GLU A 406 20.59 1.05 -13.73
N GLY A 407 21.30 -0.02 -13.32
CA GLY A 407 20.83 -1.39 -13.41
C GLY A 407 19.52 -1.64 -12.66
N GLU A 408 19.35 -1.07 -11.46
CA GLU A 408 18.08 -1.14 -10.73
C GLU A 408 16.94 -0.43 -11.48
N ILE A 409 17.22 0.71 -12.13
CA ILE A 409 16.20 1.45 -12.90
C ILE A 409 15.85 0.67 -14.17
N MET A 410 16.84 0.10 -14.88
CA MET A 410 16.60 -0.75 -16.05
C MET A 410 15.75 -1.98 -15.69
N ASP A 411 16.08 -2.67 -14.59
CA ASP A 411 15.26 -3.79 -14.12
C ASP A 411 13.82 -3.33 -13.83
N ALA A 412 13.63 -2.19 -13.14
CA ALA A 412 12.31 -1.65 -12.86
C ALA A 412 11.47 -1.37 -14.11
N VAL A 413 12.11 -0.99 -15.24
CA VAL A 413 11.43 -0.72 -16.52
C VAL A 413 11.12 -2.01 -17.29
N ASN A 414 12.02 -3.01 -17.22
CA ASN A 414 11.96 -4.21 -18.08
C ASN A 414 11.21 -5.39 -17.45
N ARG A 415 10.72 -5.28 -16.20
CA ARG A 415 9.93 -6.33 -15.55
C ARG A 415 8.56 -6.56 -16.22
N PRO A 416 7.89 -7.69 -15.98
CA PRO A 416 6.59 -8.00 -16.59
C PRO A 416 5.53 -6.88 -16.47
N LEU A 417 5.45 -6.22 -15.29
CA LEU A 417 4.64 -5.02 -15.07
C LEU A 417 5.56 -3.80 -14.91
N GLY A 418 6.46 -3.59 -15.88
CA GLY A 418 7.52 -2.60 -15.81
C GLY A 418 7.03 -1.16 -15.71
N ALA A 419 7.84 -0.32 -15.06
CA ALA A 419 7.57 1.09 -14.88
C ALA A 419 7.51 1.84 -16.21
N LYS A 420 6.50 2.73 -16.36
CA LYS A 420 6.29 3.54 -17.56
C LYS A 420 6.57 5.02 -17.32
N SER A 421 6.65 5.44 -16.06
CA SER A 421 6.82 6.83 -15.64
C SER A 421 7.88 6.98 -14.55
N LEU A 422 8.22 8.21 -14.21
CA LEU A 422 9.16 8.50 -13.13
C LEU A 422 8.64 7.97 -11.77
N ASP A 423 7.34 8.13 -11.47
CA ASP A 423 6.75 7.62 -10.24
C ASP A 423 6.62 6.08 -10.26
N GLY A 424 6.50 5.47 -11.44
CA GLY A 424 6.59 4.01 -11.60
C GLY A 424 7.96 3.46 -11.20
N VAL A 425 9.05 4.10 -11.68
CA VAL A 425 10.43 3.77 -11.27
C VAL A 425 10.62 4.05 -9.79
N LYS A 426 10.16 5.19 -9.30
CA LYS A 426 10.25 5.62 -7.89
C LYS A 426 9.61 4.60 -6.93
N ARG A 427 8.43 4.06 -7.26
CA ARG A 427 7.76 3.05 -6.43
C ARG A 427 8.52 1.72 -6.38
N ARG A 428 9.27 1.37 -7.42
CA ARG A 428 10.03 0.10 -7.52
C ARG A 428 11.43 0.18 -6.94
N THR A 429 12.11 1.32 -7.13
CA THR A 429 13.54 1.45 -6.78
C THR A 429 13.83 2.48 -5.70
N ARG A 430 12.88 3.39 -5.39
CA ARG A 430 13.07 4.59 -4.58
C ARG A 430 13.87 5.72 -5.24
N ALA A 431 14.27 5.60 -6.52
CA ALA A 431 14.88 6.72 -7.23
C ALA A 431 13.96 7.96 -7.18
N GLY A 432 14.46 9.06 -6.63
CA GLY A 432 13.68 10.29 -6.45
C GLY A 432 12.94 10.44 -5.11
N MET A 433 13.05 9.48 -4.18
CA MET A 433 12.41 9.57 -2.84
C MET A 433 13.28 10.25 -1.77
N GLY A 434 14.56 10.50 -2.03
CA GLY A 434 15.46 11.12 -1.06
C GLY A 434 15.26 12.62 -0.93
N ARG A 435 16.08 13.27 -0.09
CA ARG A 435 15.93 14.69 0.30
C ARG A 435 15.81 15.70 -0.83
N CYS A 436 16.36 15.43 -2.01
CA CYS A 436 16.24 16.32 -3.16
C CYS A 436 14.93 16.15 -3.95
N GLN A 437 14.10 15.16 -3.61
CA GLN A 437 12.80 14.87 -4.24
C GLN A 437 12.87 14.87 -5.77
N ALA A 438 13.79 14.05 -6.30
CA ALA A 438 14.05 13.85 -7.73
C ALA A 438 14.72 15.03 -8.47
N GLY A 439 15.14 16.09 -7.77
CA GLY A 439 15.70 17.30 -8.39
C GLY A 439 16.95 17.07 -9.27
N PHE A 440 17.70 15.99 -9.03
CA PHE A 440 18.93 15.69 -9.81
C PHE A 440 18.84 14.43 -10.66
N CYS A 441 18.13 13.39 -10.22
CA CYS A 441 18.10 12.12 -10.94
C CYS A 441 17.04 12.06 -12.04
N SER A 442 16.01 12.91 -12.02
CA SER A 442 14.91 12.85 -13.01
C SER A 442 15.34 12.87 -14.46
N PRO A 443 16.24 13.76 -14.93
CA PRO A 443 16.60 13.81 -16.34
C PRO A 443 17.23 12.49 -16.82
N ILE A 444 18.15 11.91 -16.03
CA ILE A 444 18.81 10.65 -16.38
C ILE A 444 17.83 9.49 -16.28
N THR A 445 16.95 9.47 -15.25
CA THR A 445 15.90 8.45 -15.16
C THR A 445 14.96 8.50 -16.35
N MET A 446 14.58 9.70 -16.83
CA MET A 446 13.78 9.85 -18.06
C MET A 446 14.50 9.30 -19.29
N GLU A 447 15.81 9.56 -19.42
CA GLU A 447 16.63 9.04 -20.51
C GLU A 447 16.66 7.50 -20.50
N ILE A 448 16.85 6.89 -19.34
CA ILE A 448 16.84 5.43 -19.18
C ILE A 448 15.46 4.87 -19.56
N ILE A 449 14.36 5.43 -19.03
CA ILE A 449 13.01 4.98 -19.40
C ILE A 449 12.78 5.09 -20.91
N ALA A 450 13.16 6.22 -21.52
CA ALA A 450 12.98 6.47 -22.95
C ALA A 450 13.76 5.45 -23.78
N ARG A 451 15.02 5.19 -23.42
CA ARG A 451 15.91 4.22 -24.08
C ARG A 451 15.36 2.80 -23.99
N GLU A 452 15.05 2.34 -22.77
CA GLU A 452 14.58 0.96 -22.54
C GLU A 452 13.21 0.68 -23.19
N ARG A 453 12.38 1.70 -23.33
CA ARG A 453 11.06 1.58 -23.95
C ARG A 453 11.03 1.94 -25.44
N GLY A 454 12.11 2.47 -26.00
CA GLY A 454 12.17 2.91 -27.40
C GLY A 454 11.22 4.08 -27.72
N ILE A 455 11.00 5.00 -26.78
CA ILE A 455 10.08 6.14 -26.92
C ILE A 455 10.81 7.47 -26.73
N SER A 456 10.18 8.57 -27.12
CA SER A 456 10.74 9.92 -26.90
C SER A 456 10.71 10.32 -25.42
N GLN A 457 11.71 11.07 -24.95
CA GLN A 457 11.67 11.70 -23.64
C GLN A 457 10.46 12.66 -23.47
N LEU A 458 9.93 13.20 -24.56
CA LEU A 458 8.72 14.05 -24.58
C LEU A 458 7.45 13.25 -24.22
N ASP A 459 7.51 11.92 -24.29
CA ASP A 459 6.38 11.04 -23.98
C ASP A 459 6.43 10.50 -22.54
N ILE A 460 7.55 10.74 -21.84
CA ILE A 460 7.67 10.34 -20.43
C ILE A 460 6.83 11.25 -19.55
N THR A 461 6.04 10.62 -18.69
CA THR A 461 5.21 11.30 -17.70
C THR A 461 5.83 11.21 -16.31
N LYS A 462 5.39 12.10 -15.41
CA LYS A 462 5.69 11.95 -13.99
C LYS A 462 4.96 10.74 -13.39
N SER A 463 3.65 10.62 -13.67
CA SER A 463 2.76 9.61 -13.06
C SER A 463 1.59 9.23 -13.97
N GLY A 464 1.81 9.10 -15.26
CA GLY A 464 0.76 8.79 -16.24
C GLY A 464 -0.08 9.99 -16.68
N GLY A 465 -1.08 9.74 -17.51
CA GLY A 465 -2.04 10.73 -17.98
C GLY A 465 -1.40 11.97 -18.61
N LYS A 466 -1.79 13.15 -18.14
CA LYS A 466 -1.30 14.45 -18.66
C LYS A 466 -0.07 14.98 -17.90
N SER A 467 0.57 14.20 -17.05
CA SER A 467 1.66 14.65 -16.17
C SER A 467 3.03 14.74 -16.87
N LYS A 468 3.08 15.23 -18.10
CA LYS A 468 4.33 15.44 -18.85
C LYS A 468 5.22 16.46 -18.16
N ILE A 469 6.54 16.16 -18.07
CA ILE A 469 7.53 17.05 -17.45
C ILE A 469 8.19 17.91 -18.54
N VAL A 470 8.48 17.31 -19.70
CA VAL A 470 9.05 18.00 -20.86
C VAL A 470 7.94 18.17 -21.89
N VAL A 471 7.68 19.42 -22.29
CA VAL A 471 6.57 19.77 -23.20
C VAL A 471 7.03 20.14 -24.60
N GLY A 472 8.34 20.25 -24.84
CA GLY A 472 8.91 20.57 -26.14
C GLY A 472 10.42 20.78 -26.09
N MET A 473 11.02 20.97 -27.25
CA MET A 473 12.44 21.29 -27.40
C MET A 473 12.65 22.80 -27.29
N SER A 474 13.65 23.25 -26.52
CA SER A 474 13.98 24.67 -26.37
C SER A 474 14.69 25.25 -27.60
N LYS A 475 15.27 24.39 -28.46
CA LYS A 475 15.92 24.77 -29.71
C LYS A 475 15.49 23.79 -30.80
N ASN A 476 15.03 24.30 -31.95
CA ASN A 476 14.91 23.49 -33.15
C ASN A 476 16.32 23.14 -33.58
N ARG A 477 16.70 21.88 -33.46
CA ARG A 477 17.84 21.34 -34.20
C ARG A 477 17.34 21.13 -35.63
N GLY A 478 17.62 22.14 -36.48
CA GLY A 478 17.39 22.06 -37.93
C GLY A 478 18.15 20.92 -38.56
#